data_62bf94a984cb5d1370c0ade45e17cb16
#
_entry.id   62bf94a984cb5d1370c0ade45e17cb16
#
_cell.length_a   1.000
_cell.length_b   1.000
_cell.length_c   1.000
_cell.angle_alpha   90.00
_cell.angle_beta   90.00
_cell.angle_gamma   90.00
#
_symmetry.space_group_name_H-M   'P 1'
#
loop_
_entity.id
_entity.type
_entity.pdbx_description
1 polymer ?
#
loop_
_entity_poly.entity_id
_entity_poly.type
_entity_poly.pdbx_seq_one_letter_code
_entity_poly.pdbx_strand_id
1 'polypeptide(L)'
;VSGVPAEDRPVFDPACRVGDGSDVEYRWRRPDGEVRWMRSRVRHSRSRDGMVVYMGVVQDVTEEHRAAEQLREQLLFIQRIASRIPGFIYQYRLHSDGTTARVQYISDAVTQFLGVTPHEVAQDHGLLLKHVLPEDAPHLRRSAVVSARRMLPWRCEYRVVGPDGSVRWHMTSAVPHREPDGTVLSHGFTMDITDRKQAEQEIKRLAFYDALTGLPNRRLLLDRLQRAIVAGQRTKAQGALLFIDLDNFKDLNDTLGHD
;
A
#
# COMPACT_ATOMS: atom_id res chain seq x y z
N VAL A 1 8.97 -49.33 -4.68
CA VAL A 1 8.01 -48.43 -4.01
C VAL A 1 8.36 -48.23 -2.51
N SER A 2 9.34 -49.01 -1.99
CA SER A 2 9.91 -48.76 -0.66
C SER A 2 10.64 -47.41 -0.69
N GLY A 3 10.30 -46.47 0.22
CA GLY A 3 10.83 -45.12 0.24
C GLY A 3 9.87 -44.04 -0.30
N VAL A 4 8.83 -44.43 -1.03
CA VAL A 4 7.78 -43.45 -1.44
C VAL A 4 6.74 -43.33 -0.32
N PRO A 5 6.45 -42.10 0.19
CA PRO A 5 5.39 -41.90 1.15
C PRO A 5 4.04 -42.42 0.66
N ALA A 6 3.20 -42.87 1.59
CA ALA A 6 1.91 -43.48 1.26
C ALA A 6 1.02 -42.61 0.38
N GLU A 7 1.09 -41.28 0.61
CA GLU A 7 0.32 -40.25 -0.12
C GLU A 7 0.73 -40.17 -1.60
N ASP A 8 1.98 -40.41 -1.93
CA ASP A 8 2.53 -40.31 -3.29
C ASP A 8 2.50 -41.67 -4.05
N ARG A 9 2.16 -42.78 -3.37
CA ARG A 9 2.09 -44.13 -3.99
C ARG A 9 1.06 -44.26 -5.11
N PRO A 10 -0.11 -43.59 -5.08
CA PRO A 10 -1.07 -43.67 -6.18
C PRO A 10 -0.51 -43.26 -7.53
N VAL A 11 0.51 -42.39 -7.55
CA VAL A 11 1.22 -41.96 -8.78
C VAL A 11 1.82 -43.14 -9.54
N PHE A 12 2.11 -44.26 -8.84
CA PHE A 12 2.68 -45.48 -9.41
C PHE A 12 1.65 -46.56 -9.72
N ASP A 13 0.35 -46.29 -9.51
CA ASP A 13 -0.69 -47.27 -9.81
C ASP A 13 -0.74 -47.50 -11.33
N PRO A 14 -0.61 -48.75 -11.80
CA PRO A 14 -0.76 -49.09 -13.22
C PRO A 14 -2.11 -48.67 -13.81
N ALA A 15 -3.16 -48.60 -13.00
CA ALA A 15 -4.49 -48.18 -13.43
C ALA A 15 -4.56 -46.65 -13.75
N CYS A 16 -3.69 -45.84 -13.18
CA CYS A 16 -3.58 -44.42 -13.45
C CYS A 16 -2.75 -44.09 -14.71
N ARG A 17 -2.20 -45.08 -15.38
CA ARG A 17 -1.36 -44.90 -16.56
C ARG A 17 -2.22 -44.86 -17.83
N VAL A 18 -2.78 -43.72 -18.12
CA VAL A 18 -3.52 -43.45 -19.36
C VAL A 18 -2.57 -42.74 -20.32
N GLY A 19 -2.07 -43.44 -21.36
CA GLY A 19 -1.34 -42.84 -22.46
C GLY A 19 0.11 -43.31 -22.62
N ASP A 20 0.75 -42.93 -23.73
CA ASP A 20 2.08 -43.32 -24.18
C ASP A 20 3.29 -42.79 -23.36
N GLY A 21 3.05 -42.25 -22.18
CA GLY A 21 4.11 -41.78 -21.28
C GLY A 21 3.53 -41.17 -20.00
N SER A 22 4.29 -41.27 -18.91
CA SER A 22 3.99 -40.59 -17.65
C SER A 22 5.12 -39.62 -17.30
N ASP A 23 4.74 -38.39 -16.92
CA ASP A 23 5.63 -37.38 -16.32
C ASP A 23 5.03 -37.06 -14.93
N VAL A 24 5.69 -37.53 -13.89
CA VAL A 24 5.17 -37.51 -12.52
C VAL A 24 6.25 -37.07 -11.55
N GLU A 25 5.85 -36.25 -10.59
CA GLU A 25 6.69 -35.87 -9.47
C GLU A 25 6.18 -36.51 -8.20
N TYR A 26 7.11 -36.98 -7.36
CA TYR A 26 6.81 -37.66 -6.12
C TYR A 26 7.94 -37.46 -5.12
N ARG A 27 7.62 -37.58 -3.84
CA ARG A 27 8.59 -37.57 -2.77
C ARG A 27 9.18 -38.96 -2.57
N TRP A 28 10.48 -39.02 -2.41
CA TRP A 28 11.21 -40.24 -2.10
C TRP A 28 12.04 -40.03 -0.85
N ARG A 29 11.88 -40.95 0.11
CA ARG A 29 12.64 -40.94 1.35
C ARG A 29 13.85 -41.84 1.20
N ARG A 30 15.02 -41.26 1.34
CA ARG A 30 16.30 -41.98 1.34
C ARG A 30 16.45 -42.85 2.60
N PRO A 31 17.39 -43.82 2.61
CA PRO A 31 17.68 -44.63 3.80
C PRO A 31 18.16 -43.82 5.02
N ASP A 32 18.78 -42.66 4.80
CA ASP A 32 19.22 -41.72 5.82
C ASP A 32 18.06 -40.88 6.40
N GLY A 33 16.83 -41.02 5.87
CA GLY A 33 15.64 -40.31 6.27
C GLY A 33 15.36 -39.01 5.49
N GLU A 34 16.31 -38.55 4.66
CA GLU A 34 16.12 -37.35 3.85
C GLU A 34 15.03 -37.56 2.80
N VAL A 35 14.13 -36.57 2.66
CA VAL A 35 13.08 -36.57 1.63
C VAL A 35 13.54 -35.77 0.42
N ARG A 36 13.50 -36.39 -0.75
CA ARG A 36 13.83 -35.79 -2.04
C ARG A 36 12.65 -35.78 -2.96
N TRP A 37 12.54 -34.74 -3.78
CA TRP A 37 11.57 -34.68 -4.87
C TRP A 37 12.18 -35.29 -6.13
N MET A 38 11.47 -36.26 -6.68
CA MET A 38 11.93 -36.99 -7.87
C MET A 38 10.91 -36.77 -8.99
N ARG A 39 11.39 -36.42 -10.17
CA ARG A 39 10.57 -36.36 -11.39
C ARG A 39 10.90 -37.61 -12.23
N SER A 40 9.87 -38.38 -12.52
CA SER A 40 10.01 -39.59 -13.33
C SER A 40 9.26 -39.43 -14.65
N ARG A 41 10.00 -39.51 -15.75
CA ARG A 41 9.46 -39.56 -17.11
C ARG A 41 9.63 -40.94 -17.66
N VAL A 42 8.53 -41.65 -17.90
CA VAL A 42 8.54 -43.03 -18.36
C VAL A 42 7.74 -43.14 -19.64
N ARG A 43 8.35 -43.82 -20.64
CA ARG A 43 7.67 -44.27 -21.83
C ARG A 43 7.59 -45.77 -21.84
N HIS A 44 6.56 -46.34 -22.42
CA HIS A 44 6.47 -47.77 -22.61
C HIS A 44 6.37 -48.11 -24.11
N SER A 45 6.92 -49.23 -24.49
CA SER A 45 6.79 -49.79 -25.83
C SER A 45 6.52 -51.28 -25.74
N ARG A 46 5.83 -51.87 -26.73
CA ARG A 46 5.69 -53.33 -26.82
C ARG A 46 6.81 -53.88 -27.71
N SER A 47 7.53 -54.90 -27.17
CA SER A 47 8.48 -55.67 -27.94
C SER A 47 7.74 -56.56 -28.97
N ARG A 48 8.48 -57.06 -29.98
CA ARG A 48 7.96 -58.02 -30.97
C ARG A 48 7.40 -59.32 -30.31
N ASP A 49 7.89 -59.68 -29.14
CA ASP A 49 7.44 -60.84 -28.36
C ASP A 49 6.26 -60.55 -27.42
N GLY A 50 5.63 -59.39 -27.56
CA GLY A 50 4.46 -58.99 -26.75
C GLY A 50 4.80 -58.48 -25.34
N MET A 51 6.08 -58.45 -24.94
CA MET A 51 6.51 -57.86 -23.67
C MET A 51 6.40 -56.34 -23.66
N VAL A 52 5.97 -55.77 -22.54
CA VAL A 52 5.95 -54.31 -22.33
C VAL A 52 7.30 -53.90 -21.73
N VAL A 53 8.03 -53.05 -22.43
CA VAL A 53 9.30 -52.50 -21.99
C VAL A 53 9.04 -51.07 -21.54
N TYR A 54 9.47 -50.74 -20.32
CA TYR A 54 9.43 -49.40 -19.76
C TYR A 54 10.84 -48.79 -19.84
N MET A 55 10.94 -47.62 -20.43
CA MET A 55 12.16 -46.81 -20.45
C MET A 55 11.86 -45.45 -19.88
N GLY A 56 12.68 -45.01 -18.93
CA GLY A 56 12.43 -43.73 -18.30
C GLY A 56 13.69 -43.10 -17.72
N VAL A 57 13.57 -41.83 -17.39
CA VAL A 57 14.57 -41.04 -16.68
C VAL A 57 13.96 -40.59 -15.36
N VAL A 58 14.73 -40.71 -14.30
CA VAL A 58 14.40 -40.17 -12.98
C VAL A 58 15.39 -39.07 -12.66
N GLN A 59 14.90 -37.91 -12.35
CA GLN A 59 15.69 -36.73 -12.03
C GLN A 59 15.38 -36.29 -10.60
N ASP A 60 16.41 -35.91 -9.84
CA ASP A 60 16.23 -35.22 -8.56
C ASP A 60 15.91 -33.75 -8.83
N VAL A 61 14.73 -33.30 -8.42
CA VAL A 61 14.23 -31.92 -8.59
C VAL A 61 14.03 -31.22 -7.24
N THR A 62 14.74 -31.73 -6.20
CA THR A 62 14.59 -31.21 -4.83
C THR A 62 15.00 -29.74 -4.72
N GLU A 63 16.09 -29.34 -5.36
CA GLU A 63 16.57 -27.98 -5.31
C GLU A 63 15.61 -27.01 -6.05
N GLU A 64 14.99 -27.46 -7.16
CA GLU A 64 13.97 -26.71 -7.88
C GLU A 64 12.76 -26.48 -6.99
N HIS A 65 12.28 -27.51 -6.29
CA HIS A 65 11.17 -27.39 -5.34
C HIS A 65 11.51 -26.49 -4.14
N ARG A 66 12.69 -26.62 -3.57
CA ARG A 66 13.15 -25.78 -2.46
C ARG A 66 13.21 -24.30 -2.86
N ALA A 67 13.78 -24.01 -4.02
CA ALA A 67 13.86 -22.65 -4.53
C ALA A 67 12.47 -22.04 -4.80
N ALA A 68 11.56 -22.82 -5.40
CA ALA A 68 10.19 -22.40 -5.63
C ALA A 68 9.42 -22.12 -4.32
N GLU A 69 9.57 -22.98 -3.32
CA GLU A 69 8.93 -22.81 -2.01
C GLU A 69 9.50 -21.60 -1.26
N GLN A 70 10.82 -21.42 -1.26
CA GLN A 70 11.45 -20.22 -0.68
C GLN A 70 10.95 -18.94 -1.32
N LEU A 71 10.86 -18.92 -2.66
CA LEU A 71 10.31 -17.76 -3.38
C LEU A 71 8.85 -17.50 -2.99
N ARG A 72 8.06 -18.56 -2.91
CA ARG A 72 6.65 -18.48 -2.48
C ARG A 72 6.51 -17.94 -1.06
N GLU A 73 7.31 -18.44 -0.12
CA GLU A 73 7.33 -17.96 1.27
C GLU A 73 7.72 -16.47 1.34
N GLN A 74 8.75 -16.06 0.58
CA GLN A 74 9.15 -14.66 0.50
C GLN A 74 8.04 -13.77 -0.05
N LEU A 75 7.37 -14.18 -1.11
CA LEU A 75 6.23 -13.44 -1.68
C LEU A 75 5.09 -13.32 -0.68
N LEU A 76 4.72 -14.40 0.00
CA LEU A 76 3.68 -14.39 1.04
C LEU A 76 4.07 -13.49 2.23
N PHE A 77 5.33 -13.49 2.62
CA PHE A 77 5.84 -12.60 3.68
C PHE A 77 5.70 -11.13 3.29
N ILE A 78 6.14 -10.77 2.08
CA ILE A 78 6.00 -9.40 1.55
C ILE A 78 4.52 -8.99 1.48
N GLN A 79 3.64 -9.86 0.99
CA GLN A 79 2.20 -9.61 0.94
C GLN A 79 1.59 -9.40 2.33
N ARG A 80 1.98 -10.19 3.33
CA ARG A 80 1.52 -10.03 4.71
C ARG A 80 1.96 -8.71 5.34
N ILE A 81 3.18 -8.25 5.05
CA ILE A 81 3.65 -6.93 5.52
C ILE A 81 2.85 -5.84 4.81
N ALA A 82 2.73 -5.92 3.49
CA ALA A 82 2.01 -4.92 2.70
C ALA A 82 0.54 -4.79 3.10
N SER A 83 -0.13 -5.89 3.47
CA SER A 83 -1.53 -5.88 3.89
C SER A 83 -1.78 -5.28 5.28
N ARG A 84 -0.74 -5.12 6.12
CA ARG A 84 -0.84 -4.48 7.44
C ARG A 84 -0.55 -2.98 7.41
N ILE A 85 -0.04 -2.45 6.32
CA ILE A 85 0.12 -1.01 6.12
C ILE A 85 -1.28 -0.42 5.90
N PRO A 86 -1.71 0.59 6.66
CA PRO A 86 -3.01 1.24 6.44
C PRO A 86 -2.96 2.09 5.16
N GLY A 87 -2.91 1.42 4.00
CA GLY A 87 -2.68 2.06 2.71
C GLY A 87 -2.46 1.05 1.60
N PHE A 88 -2.00 1.52 0.47
CA PHE A 88 -1.66 0.69 -0.69
C PHE A 88 -0.27 1.04 -1.20
N ILE A 89 0.42 0.04 -1.77
CA ILE A 89 1.71 0.19 -2.43
C ILE A 89 1.54 0.27 -3.94
N TYR A 90 2.44 0.97 -4.59
CA TYR A 90 2.39 1.13 -6.05
C TYR A 90 3.78 1.27 -6.67
N GLN A 91 3.86 0.97 -7.97
CA GLN A 91 4.97 1.30 -8.84
C GLN A 91 4.46 2.21 -9.95
N TYR A 92 5.13 3.33 -10.12
CA TYR A 92 4.79 4.34 -11.08
C TYR A 92 5.97 4.59 -12.02
N ARG A 93 5.76 4.38 -13.32
CA ARG A 93 6.77 4.58 -14.34
C ARG A 93 6.53 5.88 -15.09
N LEU A 94 7.52 6.75 -15.07
CA LEU A 94 7.57 7.96 -15.91
C LEU A 94 8.48 7.67 -17.11
N HIS A 95 7.95 7.83 -18.32
CA HIS A 95 8.73 7.64 -19.52
C HIS A 95 9.75 8.77 -19.71
N SER A 96 10.74 8.52 -20.58
CA SER A 96 11.83 9.46 -20.87
C SER A 96 11.36 10.77 -21.47
N ASP A 97 10.16 10.81 -22.08
CA ASP A 97 9.51 12.04 -22.56
C ASP A 97 9.10 12.99 -21.42
N GLY A 98 9.09 12.50 -20.18
CA GLY A 98 8.73 13.27 -18.99
C GLY A 98 7.26 13.65 -18.89
N THR A 99 6.41 13.13 -19.77
CA THR A 99 4.97 13.44 -19.86
C THR A 99 4.10 12.21 -19.71
N THR A 100 4.51 11.09 -20.33
CA THR A 100 3.77 9.83 -20.25
C THR A 100 4.12 9.09 -18.97
N ALA A 101 3.10 8.80 -18.19
CA ALA A 101 3.25 8.13 -16.92
C ALA A 101 2.25 6.98 -16.78
N ARG A 102 2.68 5.86 -16.23
CA ARG A 102 1.85 4.67 -16.04
C ARG A 102 2.02 4.08 -14.65
N VAL A 103 0.93 3.62 -14.07
CA VAL A 103 0.96 2.73 -12.90
C VAL A 103 1.32 1.34 -13.41
N GLN A 104 2.46 0.82 -13.01
CA GLN A 104 2.95 -0.51 -13.40
C GLN A 104 2.46 -1.60 -12.46
N TYR A 105 2.32 -1.26 -11.20
CA TYR A 105 1.79 -2.12 -10.15
C TYR A 105 1.04 -1.28 -9.11
N ILE A 106 -0.04 -1.82 -8.58
CA ILE A 106 -0.74 -1.31 -7.42
C ILE A 106 -1.33 -2.49 -6.66
N SER A 107 -1.25 -2.46 -5.32
CA SER A 107 -1.78 -3.54 -4.50
C SER A 107 -3.31 -3.51 -4.42
N ASP A 108 -3.93 -4.68 -4.18
CA ASP A 108 -5.39 -4.85 -4.07
C ASP A 108 -6.02 -3.96 -2.98
N ALA A 109 -5.22 -3.52 -2.01
CA ALA A 109 -5.66 -2.61 -0.96
C ALA A 109 -6.25 -1.30 -1.53
N VAL A 110 -5.85 -0.85 -2.73
CA VAL A 110 -6.43 0.33 -3.38
C VAL A 110 -7.95 0.29 -3.44
N THR A 111 -8.53 -0.90 -3.56
CA THR A 111 -9.99 -1.09 -3.63
C THR A 111 -10.68 -0.65 -2.34
N GLN A 112 -10.07 -0.90 -1.18
CA GLN A 112 -10.61 -0.46 0.11
C GLN A 112 -10.51 1.06 0.30
N PHE A 113 -9.45 1.68 -0.26
CA PHE A 113 -9.15 3.11 -0.07
C PHE A 113 -9.89 4.01 -1.06
N LEU A 114 -10.01 3.59 -2.31
CA LEU A 114 -10.54 4.41 -3.40
C LEU A 114 -11.73 3.77 -4.13
N GLY A 115 -12.07 2.52 -3.84
CA GLY A 115 -13.17 1.80 -4.51
C GLY A 115 -12.84 1.34 -5.93
N VAL A 116 -11.57 1.44 -6.35
CA VAL A 116 -11.12 1.05 -7.70
C VAL A 116 -10.23 -0.18 -7.64
N THR A 117 -10.35 -1.06 -8.61
CA THR A 117 -9.53 -2.28 -8.68
C THR A 117 -8.19 -2.01 -9.36
N PRO A 118 -7.14 -2.82 -9.09
CA PRO A 118 -5.88 -2.75 -9.82
C PRO A 118 -6.04 -2.87 -11.34
N HIS A 119 -7.02 -3.67 -11.78
CA HIS A 119 -7.32 -3.86 -13.20
C HIS A 119 -7.83 -2.57 -13.86
N GLU A 120 -8.76 -1.86 -13.23
CA GLU A 120 -9.28 -0.58 -13.72
C GLU A 120 -8.18 0.48 -13.78
N VAL A 121 -7.31 0.54 -12.75
CA VAL A 121 -6.16 1.46 -12.73
C VAL A 121 -5.17 1.14 -13.86
N ALA A 122 -4.96 -0.14 -14.19
CA ALA A 122 -4.10 -0.54 -15.32
C ALA A 122 -4.68 -0.13 -16.68
N GLN A 123 -6.01 -0.07 -16.82
CA GLN A 123 -6.68 0.40 -18.05
C GLN A 123 -6.72 1.93 -18.14
N ASP A 124 -6.97 2.63 -17.04
CA ASP A 124 -6.97 4.09 -16.97
C ASP A 124 -6.03 4.58 -15.85
N HIS A 125 -4.79 4.89 -16.23
CA HIS A 125 -3.78 5.41 -15.32
C HIS A 125 -4.13 6.78 -14.70
N GLY A 126 -5.10 7.49 -15.28
CA GLY A 126 -5.63 8.75 -14.75
C GLY A 126 -6.67 8.54 -13.65
N LEU A 127 -7.18 7.32 -13.49
CA LEU A 127 -8.29 7.01 -12.58
C LEU A 127 -8.01 7.42 -11.13
N LEU A 128 -6.79 7.16 -10.64
CA LEU A 128 -6.40 7.56 -9.28
C LEU A 128 -6.51 9.07 -9.04
N LEU A 129 -6.21 9.88 -10.07
CA LEU A 129 -6.26 11.33 -9.96
C LEU A 129 -7.70 11.88 -9.98
N LYS A 130 -8.66 11.12 -10.49
CA LYS A 130 -10.08 11.51 -10.46
C LYS A 130 -10.67 11.49 -9.04
N HIS A 131 -10.06 10.72 -8.13
CA HIS A 131 -10.44 10.71 -6.72
C HIS A 131 -9.79 11.84 -5.91
N VAL A 132 -8.75 12.50 -6.44
CA VAL A 132 -8.08 13.63 -5.76
C VAL A 132 -8.94 14.87 -5.91
N LEU A 133 -9.08 15.66 -4.82
CA LEU A 133 -9.78 16.93 -4.89
C LEU A 133 -9.16 17.85 -5.97
N PRO A 134 -9.97 18.56 -6.75
CA PRO A 134 -9.48 19.39 -7.87
C PRO A 134 -8.42 20.41 -7.44
N GLU A 135 -8.53 20.96 -6.23
CA GLU A 135 -7.57 21.95 -5.71
C GLU A 135 -6.19 21.33 -5.43
N ASP A 136 -6.14 20.04 -5.05
CA ASP A 136 -4.91 19.36 -4.65
C ASP A 136 -4.20 18.68 -5.85
N ALA A 137 -4.95 18.32 -6.90
CA ALA A 137 -4.43 17.58 -8.06
C ALA A 137 -3.27 18.27 -8.81
N PRO A 138 -3.26 19.60 -9.03
CA PRO A 138 -2.14 20.27 -9.69
C PRO A 138 -0.85 20.20 -8.88
N HIS A 139 -0.93 20.33 -7.54
CA HIS A 139 0.22 20.24 -6.65
C HIS A 139 0.78 18.82 -6.63
N LEU A 140 -0.09 17.82 -6.48
CA LEU A 140 0.28 16.39 -6.49
C LEU A 140 1.04 16.02 -7.77
N ARG A 141 0.49 16.34 -8.93
CA ARG A 141 1.14 16.07 -10.23
C ARG A 141 2.50 16.74 -10.36
N ARG A 142 2.56 18.05 -10.06
CA ARG A 142 3.77 18.85 -10.22
C ARG A 142 4.89 18.34 -9.32
N SER A 143 4.59 18.06 -8.06
CA SER A 143 5.57 17.57 -7.09
C SER A 143 6.10 16.17 -7.45
N ALA A 144 5.24 15.27 -7.95
CA ALA A 144 5.64 13.93 -8.42
C ALA A 144 6.60 14.02 -9.61
N VAL A 145 6.29 14.85 -10.62
CA VAL A 145 7.16 15.05 -11.78
C VAL A 145 8.51 15.66 -11.40
N VAL A 146 8.50 16.65 -10.49
CA VAL A 146 9.75 17.27 -10.00
C VAL A 146 10.62 16.25 -9.27
N SER A 147 10.02 15.42 -8.41
CA SER A 147 10.73 14.35 -7.72
C SER A 147 11.38 13.37 -8.71
N ALA A 148 10.61 12.85 -9.67
CA ALA A 148 11.09 11.90 -10.66
C ALA A 148 12.24 12.49 -11.51
N ARG A 149 12.12 13.75 -11.97
CA ARG A 149 13.15 14.42 -12.76
C ARG A 149 14.45 14.67 -11.98
N ARG A 150 14.33 15.03 -10.69
CA ARG A 150 15.47 15.34 -9.82
C ARG A 150 16.00 14.13 -9.07
N MET A 151 15.38 12.97 -9.20
CA MET A 151 15.75 11.74 -8.49
C MET A 151 15.73 11.92 -6.96
N LEU A 152 14.78 12.70 -6.44
CA LEU A 152 14.65 12.98 -5.01
C LEU A 152 13.48 12.19 -4.42
N PRO A 153 13.59 11.70 -3.17
CA PRO A 153 12.45 11.13 -2.47
C PRO A 153 11.25 12.09 -2.50
N TRP A 154 10.07 11.55 -2.71
CA TRP A 154 8.82 12.31 -2.79
C TRP A 154 7.92 12.03 -1.61
N ARG A 155 7.32 13.08 -1.10
CA ARG A 155 6.24 12.99 -0.12
C ARG A 155 5.24 14.10 -0.39
N CYS A 156 3.95 13.74 -0.39
CA CYS A 156 2.86 14.68 -0.61
C CYS A 156 1.64 14.27 0.22
N GLU A 157 0.98 15.26 0.83
CA GLU A 157 -0.30 15.09 1.52
C GLU A 157 -1.37 15.77 0.68
N TYR A 158 -2.50 15.09 0.46
CA TYR A 158 -3.58 15.55 -0.40
C TYR A 158 -4.90 14.92 0.03
N ARG A 159 -6.01 15.51 -0.42
CA ARG A 159 -7.35 15.03 -0.10
C ARG A 159 -7.90 14.21 -1.25
N VAL A 160 -8.65 13.17 -0.92
CA VAL A 160 -9.35 12.30 -1.86
C VAL A 160 -10.80 12.12 -1.45
N VAL A 161 -11.63 11.77 -2.42
CA VAL A 161 -13.00 11.30 -2.17
C VAL A 161 -12.96 9.79 -2.08
N GLY A 162 -13.31 9.24 -0.92
CA GLY A 162 -13.41 7.81 -0.68
C GLY A 162 -14.60 7.16 -1.38
N PRO A 163 -14.70 5.82 -1.35
CA PRO A 163 -15.78 5.08 -1.99
C PRO A 163 -17.17 5.38 -1.38
N ASP A 164 -17.20 5.84 -0.14
CA ASP A 164 -18.39 6.28 0.62
C ASP A 164 -18.74 7.77 0.39
N GLY A 165 -18.01 8.46 -0.48
CA GLY A 165 -18.15 9.90 -0.73
C GLY A 165 -17.51 10.79 0.33
N SER A 166 -16.93 10.25 1.40
CA SER A 166 -16.24 11.02 2.43
C SER A 166 -14.92 11.58 1.92
N VAL A 167 -14.55 12.77 2.40
CA VAL A 167 -13.23 13.35 2.12
C VAL A 167 -12.23 12.82 3.13
N ARG A 168 -11.16 12.21 2.62
CA ARG A 168 -10.08 11.63 3.42
C ARG A 168 -8.74 12.28 3.07
N TRP A 169 -7.84 12.31 4.05
CA TRP A 169 -6.48 12.76 3.84
C TRP A 169 -5.57 11.58 3.53
N HIS A 170 -4.90 11.63 2.40
CA HIS A 170 -3.87 10.68 2.01
C HIS A 170 -2.48 11.31 2.09
N MET A 171 -1.51 10.49 2.45
CA MET A 171 -0.09 10.81 2.33
C MET A 171 0.56 9.77 1.44
N THR A 172 1.16 10.22 0.36
CA THR A 172 1.97 9.37 -0.51
C THR A 172 3.45 9.63 -0.29
N SER A 173 4.25 8.57 -0.36
CA SER A 173 5.70 8.64 -0.35
C SER A 173 6.25 7.70 -1.39
N ALA A 174 7.26 8.16 -2.17
CA ALA A 174 7.90 7.35 -3.20
C ALA A 174 9.38 7.67 -3.33
N VAL A 175 10.13 6.69 -3.80
CA VAL A 175 11.55 6.84 -4.15
C VAL A 175 11.72 6.53 -5.63
N PRO A 176 12.20 7.49 -6.44
CA PRO A 176 12.46 7.29 -7.86
C PRO A 176 13.77 6.53 -8.07
N HIS A 177 13.78 5.64 -9.03
CA HIS A 177 14.93 4.91 -9.52
C HIS A 177 15.02 5.03 -11.04
N ARG A 178 16.23 5.29 -11.58
CA ARG A 178 16.43 5.38 -13.03
C ARG A 178 16.75 3.99 -13.59
N GLU A 179 15.95 3.59 -14.55
CA GLU A 179 16.15 2.34 -15.29
C GLU A 179 17.20 2.50 -16.41
N PRO A 180 17.82 1.40 -16.87
CA PRO A 180 18.81 1.44 -17.95
C PRO A 180 18.29 2.02 -19.28
N ASP A 181 16.97 1.93 -19.52
CA ASP A 181 16.29 2.49 -20.71
C ASP A 181 16.02 4.00 -20.61
N GLY A 182 16.46 4.65 -19.51
CA GLY A 182 16.28 6.07 -19.26
C GLY A 182 14.92 6.43 -18.64
N THR A 183 14.00 5.47 -18.47
CA THR A 183 12.74 5.70 -17.75
C THR A 183 12.99 5.84 -16.24
N VAL A 184 12.05 6.42 -15.52
CA VAL A 184 12.11 6.53 -14.07
C VAL A 184 10.99 5.68 -13.46
N LEU A 185 11.38 4.68 -12.69
CA LEU A 185 10.49 3.85 -11.91
C LEU A 185 10.47 4.36 -10.47
N SER A 186 9.29 4.70 -9.96
CA SER A 186 9.09 5.15 -8.57
C SER A 186 8.35 4.08 -7.80
N HIS A 187 8.94 3.62 -6.70
CA HIS A 187 8.30 2.72 -5.75
C HIS A 187 7.74 3.53 -4.61
N GLY A 188 6.47 3.37 -4.35
CA GLY A 188 5.79 4.18 -3.35
C GLY A 188 4.69 3.46 -2.61
N PHE A 189 4.21 4.15 -1.57
CA PHE A 189 3.02 3.77 -0.83
C PHE A 189 2.18 5.01 -0.55
N THR A 190 0.88 4.79 -0.40
CA THR A 190 -0.08 5.79 0.04
C THR A 190 -0.76 5.31 1.31
N MET A 191 -0.87 6.16 2.30
CA MET A 191 -1.53 5.89 3.58
C MET A 191 -2.69 6.85 3.79
N ASP A 192 -3.76 6.37 4.43
CA ASP A 192 -4.78 7.23 5.01
C ASP A 192 -4.23 7.86 6.29
N ILE A 193 -4.26 9.17 6.35
CA ILE A 193 -3.80 9.97 7.49
C ILE A 193 -4.93 10.83 8.07
N THR A 194 -6.18 10.48 7.80
CA THR A 194 -7.36 11.24 8.21
C THR A 194 -7.42 11.38 9.73
N ASP A 195 -7.26 10.28 10.47
CA ASP A 195 -7.28 10.29 11.94
C ASP A 195 -6.17 11.18 12.51
N ARG A 196 -4.97 11.12 11.91
CA ARG A 196 -3.86 12.00 12.30
C ARG A 196 -4.20 13.46 12.08
N LYS A 197 -4.78 13.81 10.92
CA LYS A 197 -5.20 15.18 10.60
C LYS A 197 -6.31 15.68 11.52
N GLN A 198 -7.27 14.82 11.85
CA GLN A 198 -8.33 15.14 12.80
C GLN A 198 -7.76 15.39 14.21
N ALA A 199 -6.87 14.52 14.68
CA ALA A 199 -6.19 14.71 15.96
C ALA A 199 -5.36 16.01 15.99
N GLU A 200 -4.60 16.32 14.92
CA GLU A 200 -3.85 17.56 14.80
C GLU A 200 -4.79 18.81 14.85
N GLN A 201 -5.94 18.73 14.21
CA GLN A 201 -6.95 19.81 14.24
C GLN A 201 -7.57 19.96 15.61
N GLU A 202 -7.89 18.84 16.29
CA GLU A 202 -8.48 18.88 17.63
C GLU A 202 -7.49 19.43 18.66
N ILE A 203 -6.22 19.02 18.60
CA ILE A 203 -5.16 19.60 19.43
C ILE A 203 -5.06 21.10 19.22
N LYS A 204 -5.13 21.58 17.98
CA LYS A 204 -5.14 23.04 17.69
C LYS A 204 -6.38 23.71 18.25
N ARG A 205 -7.55 23.07 18.13
CA ARG A 205 -8.80 23.58 18.66
C ARG A 205 -8.71 23.75 20.18
N LEU A 206 -8.29 22.70 20.89
CA LEU A 206 -8.13 22.74 22.36
C LEU A 206 -7.07 23.75 22.81
N ALA A 207 -6.00 23.94 22.04
CA ALA A 207 -4.93 24.87 22.39
C ALA A 207 -5.32 26.35 22.22
N PHE A 208 -6.27 26.68 21.33
CA PHE A 208 -6.54 28.05 20.93
C PHE A 208 -7.99 28.48 21.09
N TYR A 209 -8.92 27.58 21.39
CA TYR A 209 -10.33 27.86 21.55
C TYR A 209 -10.84 27.33 22.87
N ASP A 210 -11.84 27.98 23.41
CA ASP A 210 -12.57 27.57 24.59
C ASP A 210 -13.47 26.37 24.26
N ALA A 211 -13.45 25.34 25.09
CA ALA A 211 -14.15 24.08 24.80
C ALA A 211 -15.68 24.20 24.88
N LEU A 212 -16.20 25.11 25.71
CA LEU A 212 -17.63 25.30 25.91
C LEU A 212 -18.26 26.18 24.83
N THR A 213 -17.62 27.31 24.56
CA THR A 213 -18.18 28.35 23.71
C THR A 213 -17.68 28.32 22.27
N GLY A 214 -16.58 27.61 22.02
CA GLY A 214 -15.89 27.61 20.72
C GLY A 214 -15.23 28.96 20.36
N LEU A 215 -15.21 29.93 21.28
CA LEU A 215 -14.57 31.23 21.06
C LEU A 215 -13.04 31.10 21.22
N PRO A 216 -12.25 32.02 20.60
CA PRO A 216 -10.83 32.13 20.86
C PRO A 216 -10.51 32.25 22.34
N ASN A 217 -9.66 31.37 22.86
CA ASN A 217 -9.22 31.44 24.24
C ASN A 217 -8.19 32.57 24.47
N ARG A 218 -7.82 32.78 25.73
CA ARG A 218 -6.83 33.79 26.14
C ARG A 218 -5.51 33.66 25.36
N ARG A 219 -5.07 32.44 25.06
CA ARG A 219 -3.81 32.19 24.35
C ARG A 219 -3.86 32.72 22.91
N LEU A 220 -4.96 32.44 22.21
CA LEU A 220 -5.15 32.93 20.84
C LEU A 220 -5.32 34.48 20.80
N LEU A 221 -6.01 35.03 21.80
CA LEU A 221 -6.11 36.49 21.95
C LEU A 221 -4.72 37.14 22.06
N LEU A 222 -3.87 36.65 22.96
CA LEU A 222 -2.53 37.21 23.17
C LEU A 222 -1.64 37.09 21.91
N ASP A 223 -1.67 35.95 21.21
CA ASP A 223 -0.95 35.76 19.94
C ASP A 223 -1.41 36.76 18.87
N ARG A 224 -2.72 36.90 18.69
CA ARG A 224 -3.30 37.89 17.73
C ARG A 224 -2.97 39.32 18.10
N LEU A 225 -3.07 39.64 19.37
CA LEU A 225 -2.74 40.99 19.88
C LEU A 225 -1.29 41.37 19.59
N GLN A 226 -0.35 40.44 19.88
CA GLN A 226 1.05 40.66 19.61
C GLN A 226 1.33 40.86 18.11
N ARG A 227 0.73 40.08 17.26
CA ARG A 227 0.83 40.28 15.79
C ARG A 227 0.25 41.61 15.34
N ALA A 228 -0.89 42.01 15.90
CA ALA A 228 -1.53 43.29 15.58
C ALA A 228 -0.65 44.46 16.00
N ILE A 229 -0.02 44.43 17.19
CA ILE A 229 0.90 45.46 17.66
C ILE A 229 2.11 45.58 16.71
N VAL A 230 2.75 44.48 16.33
CA VAL A 230 3.89 44.49 15.41
C VAL A 230 3.50 45.04 14.02
N ALA A 231 2.33 44.63 13.52
CA ALA A 231 1.82 45.14 12.25
C ALA A 231 1.46 46.64 12.34
N GLY A 232 0.84 47.07 13.44
CA GLY A 232 0.49 48.48 13.68
C GLY A 232 1.74 49.38 13.77
N GLN A 233 2.79 48.95 14.42
CA GLN A 233 4.07 49.68 14.45
C GLN A 233 4.64 49.91 13.05
N ARG A 234 4.54 48.93 12.15
CA ARG A 234 5.03 49.04 10.77
C ARG A 234 4.14 49.95 9.91
N THR A 235 2.84 49.87 10.08
CA THR A 235 1.86 50.65 9.28
C THR A 235 1.44 51.96 9.90
N LYS A 236 1.91 52.26 11.12
CA LYS A 236 1.47 53.41 11.95
C LYS A 236 -0.04 53.40 12.21
N ALA A 237 -0.67 52.25 12.12
CA ALA A 237 -2.08 52.10 12.43
C ALA A 237 -2.30 51.98 13.95
N GLN A 238 -3.36 52.59 14.46
CA GLN A 238 -3.81 52.44 15.84
C GLN A 238 -4.85 51.33 15.93
N GLY A 239 -4.86 50.59 17.02
CA GLY A 239 -5.86 49.57 17.37
C GLY A 239 -6.41 49.84 18.77
N ALA A 240 -7.55 49.23 19.07
CA ALA A 240 -8.14 49.26 20.40
C ALA A 240 -8.40 47.83 20.87
N LEU A 241 -8.22 47.58 22.15
CA LEU A 241 -8.60 46.33 22.83
C LEU A 241 -9.79 46.64 23.76
N LEU A 242 -10.88 45.90 23.58
CA LEU A 242 -12.08 46.05 24.38
C LEU A 242 -12.18 44.84 25.32
N PHE A 243 -12.32 45.09 26.61
CA PHE A 243 -12.67 44.11 27.62
C PHE A 243 -14.14 44.22 27.96
N ILE A 244 -14.88 43.14 27.87
CA ILE A 244 -16.30 43.05 28.21
C ILE A 244 -16.42 42.00 29.29
N ASP A 245 -17.12 42.30 30.38
CA ASP A 245 -17.43 41.42 31.47
C ASP A 245 -18.93 41.43 31.74
N LEU A 246 -19.47 40.35 32.26
CA LEU A 246 -20.87 40.23 32.63
C LEU A 246 -21.01 40.51 34.15
N ASP A 247 -21.74 41.56 34.48
CA ASP A 247 -22.03 41.90 35.89
C ASP A 247 -22.87 40.79 36.54
N ASN A 248 -22.47 40.40 37.75
CA ASN A 248 -23.16 39.38 38.57
C ASN A 248 -23.30 37.99 37.92
N PHE A 249 -22.43 37.65 36.96
CA PHE A 249 -22.47 36.31 36.31
C PHE A 249 -22.34 35.13 37.28
N LYS A 250 -21.61 35.32 38.37
CA LYS A 250 -21.48 34.30 39.39
C LYS A 250 -22.82 34.05 40.12
N ASP A 251 -23.53 35.11 40.49
CA ASP A 251 -24.83 35.01 41.20
C ASP A 251 -25.88 34.36 40.27
N LEU A 252 -25.80 34.64 38.97
CA LEU A 252 -26.65 34.01 37.97
C LEU A 252 -26.42 32.50 37.89
N ASN A 253 -25.16 32.05 37.83
CA ASN A 253 -24.79 30.63 37.79
C ASN A 253 -25.16 29.89 39.08
N ASP A 254 -24.96 30.55 40.25
CA ASP A 254 -25.31 29.98 41.56
C ASP A 254 -26.85 29.82 41.72
N THR A 255 -27.63 30.63 41.00
CA THR A 255 -29.11 30.59 41.05
C THR A 255 -29.70 29.62 39.99
N LEU A 256 -29.15 29.57 38.79
CA LEU A 256 -29.71 28.85 37.66
C LEU A 256 -29.04 27.50 37.39
N GLY A 257 -27.89 27.21 38.06
CA GLY A 257 -27.07 26.03 37.79
C GLY A 257 -26.03 26.28 36.72
N HIS A 258 -25.13 25.27 36.54
CA HIS A 258 -24.01 25.30 35.59
C HIS A 258 -24.30 24.51 34.28
N ASP A 259 -25.56 24.38 33.89
CA ASP A 259 -25.92 23.66 32.63
C ASP A 259 -25.65 24.48 31.37
#